data_fddc1033dfe31cc7b339a05e0bcd03eb
#
_entry.id   fddc1033dfe31cc7b339a05e0bcd03eb
#
_cell.length_a   1.000
_cell.length_b   1.000
_cell.length_c   1.000
_cell.angle_alpha   90.00
_cell.angle_beta   90.00
_cell.angle_gamma   90.00
#
_symmetry.space_group_name_H-M   'P 1'
#
loop_
_entity.id
_entity.type
_entity.pdbx_description
1 polymer ?
#
loop_
_entity_poly.entity_id
_entity_poly.type
_entity_poly.pdbx_seq_one_letter_code
_entity_poly.pdbx_strand_id
1 'polypeptide(L)'
;MAGQVWSVSTSGGYMYALNLSRLLRMAVQPMVKFRQFCDVKDAAHQGLHRGDTFHWNVFSDVSTQGTTLVETNTVPETSFTISQGTMTITEAGNSVPWTGKLDDLSEQPVAEVVRKVLKNDAKKAFDTLAAAQFNACALRVVPTAGTSTTALTLTTNTACTLTNNVAFQKEHVKLIVDTMKERNIPAYADDDYYALAWPTTWRTLKDDLESIKQYVDPGFQMI
;
A
#
# COMPACT_ATOMS: atom_id res chain seq x y z
N MET A 1 -20.97 -20.74 -14.75
CA MET A 1 -20.03 -19.61 -15.00
C MET A 1 -19.83 -19.52 -16.51
N ALA A 2 -20.00 -18.34 -17.10
CA ALA A 2 -19.78 -18.11 -18.52
C ALA A 2 -18.27 -17.97 -18.76
N GLY A 3 -17.63 -18.99 -19.31
CA GLY A 3 -16.26 -18.90 -19.80
C GLY A 3 -16.19 -18.11 -21.11
N GLN A 4 -14.98 -17.89 -21.62
CA GLN A 4 -14.75 -17.30 -22.93
C GLN A 4 -15.24 -18.24 -24.01
N VAL A 5 -16.30 -17.86 -24.70
CA VAL A 5 -16.92 -18.63 -25.78
C VAL A 5 -16.77 -17.90 -27.12
N TRP A 6 -16.68 -18.66 -28.18
CA TRP A 6 -16.63 -18.08 -29.50
C TRP A 6 -18.02 -17.59 -29.93
N SER A 7 -18.08 -16.34 -30.36
CA SER A 7 -19.27 -15.71 -30.98
C SER A 7 -18.82 -14.51 -31.81
N VAL A 8 -19.43 -14.29 -32.95
CA VAL A 8 -19.08 -13.21 -33.90
C VAL A 8 -19.24 -11.82 -33.28
N SER A 9 -20.17 -11.66 -32.33
CA SER A 9 -20.50 -10.38 -31.68
C SER A 9 -20.05 -10.24 -30.25
N THR A 10 -19.23 -11.16 -29.74
CA THR A 10 -18.70 -11.13 -28.36
C THR A 10 -17.20 -10.99 -28.35
N SER A 11 -16.64 -10.76 -27.16
CA SER A 11 -15.18 -10.66 -26.96
C SER A 11 -14.38 -11.86 -27.48
N GLY A 12 -14.97 -13.06 -27.50
CA GLY A 12 -14.39 -14.23 -28.14
C GLY A 12 -14.32 -14.13 -29.67
N GLY A 13 -15.31 -13.54 -30.32
CA GLY A 13 -15.34 -13.31 -31.75
C GLY A 13 -14.33 -12.28 -32.25
N TYR A 14 -13.91 -11.34 -31.39
CA TYR A 14 -12.86 -10.38 -31.74
C TYR A 14 -11.47 -11.01 -31.89
N MET A 15 -11.28 -12.22 -31.44
CA MET A 15 -10.05 -12.99 -31.67
C MET A 15 -9.98 -13.62 -33.06
N TYR A 16 -11.10 -13.60 -33.81
CA TYR A 16 -11.19 -14.00 -35.20
C TYR A 16 -11.73 -12.83 -36.03
N ALA A 17 -10.87 -12.11 -36.69
CA ALA A 17 -11.22 -11.05 -37.60
C ALA A 17 -10.38 -11.15 -38.86
N LEU A 18 -11.02 -10.99 -40.03
CA LEU A 18 -10.31 -10.87 -41.31
C LEU A 18 -9.33 -9.67 -41.17
N ASN A 19 -8.06 -9.91 -41.49
CA ASN A 19 -6.97 -8.92 -41.35
C ASN A 19 -6.60 -8.56 -39.90
N LEU A 20 -6.75 -9.48 -38.95
CA LEU A 20 -6.30 -9.26 -37.57
C LEU A 20 -4.79 -9.03 -37.52
N SER A 21 -4.41 -7.98 -36.78
CA SER A 21 -2.98 -7.74 -36.51
C SER A 21 -2.43 -8.85 -35.61
N ARG A 22 -1.33 -9.47 -36.02
CA ARG A 22 -0.63 -10.49 -35.21
C ARG A 22 0.01 -9.93 -33.96
N LEU A 23 0.12 -8.59 -33.85
CA LEU A 23 0.67 -7.95 -32.67
C LEU A 23 -0.34 -7.95 -31.52
N LEU A 24 -0.06 -8.74 -30.49
CA LEU A 24 -0.86 -8.77 -29.29
C LEU A 24 -0.70 -7.45 -28.50
N ARG A 25 -1.78 -6.68 -28.42
CA ARG A 25 -1.84 -5.43 -27.66
C ARG A 25 -2.58 -5.65 -26.35
N MET A 26 -1.95 -5.27 -25.27
CA MET A 26 -2.56 -5.29 -23.93
C MET A 26 -2.98 -3.88 -23.52
N ALA A 27 -4.11 -3.80 -22.86
CA ALA A 27 -4.51 -2.54 -22.24
C ALA A 27 -3.49 -2.07 -21.18
N VAL A 28 -3.33 -0.75 -21.07
CA VAL A 28 -2.45 -0.18 -20.05
C VAL A 28 -2.97 -0.61 -18.67
N GLN A 29 -2.09 -1.22 -17.89
CA GLN A 29 -2.44 -1.70 -16.56
C GLN A 29 -1.99 -0.67 -15.51
N PRO A 30 -2.76 -0.49 -14.42
CA PRO A 30 -2.32 0.35 -13.31
C PRO A 30 -0.98 -0.16 -12.76
N MET A 31 -0.14 0.79 -12.35
CA MET A 31 1.14 0.43 -11.74
C MET A 31 0.92 -0.16 -10.36
N VAL A 32 1.57 -1.29 -10.11
CA VAL A 32 1.64 -1.93 -8.80
C VAL A 32 2.68 -1.21 -7.95
N LYS A 33 2.29 -0.70 -6.77
CA LYS A 33 3.16 0.15 -5.94
C LYS A 33 3.29 -0.31 -4.49
N PHE A 34 2.22 -0.81 -3.88
CA PHE A 34 2.21 -1.11 -2.45
C PHE A 34 3.08 -2.30 -2.07
N ARG A 35 3.11 -3.33 -2.90
CA ARG A 35 3.87 -4.55 -2.61
C ARG A 35 5.36 -4.32 -2.41
N GLN A 36 5.96 -3.32 -3.05
CA GLN A 36 7.39 -3.03 -2.93
C GLN A 36 7.80 -2.53 -1.54
N PHE A 37 6.84 -2.05 -0.73
CA PHE A 37 7.05 -1.57 0.64
C PHE A 37 6.68 -2.62 1.70
N CYS A 38 6.31 -3.83 1.28
CA CYS A 38 5.98 -4.92 2.20
C CYS A 38 7.23 -5.77 2.48
N ASP A 39 7.40 -6.19 3.73
CA ASP A 39 8.36 -7.24 4.09
C ASP A 39 7.81 -8.59 3.63
N VAL A 40 8.50 -9.22 2.70
CA VAL A 40 8.08 -10.50 2.09
C VAL A 40 8.89 -11.63 2.70
N LYS A 41 8.19 -12.60 3.32
CA LYS A 41 8.79 -13.81 3.87
C LYS A 41 8.28 -15.05 3.14
N ASP A 42 9.17 -16.00 2.93
CA ASP A 42 8.81 -17.28 2.33
C ASP A 42 8.32 -18.25 3.42
N ALA A 43 7.02 -18.50 3.43
CA ALA A 43 6.38 -19.40 4.38
C ALA A 43 6.82 -20.87 4.18
N ALA A 44 7.12 -21.27 2.95
CA ALA A 44 7.56 -22.65 2.64
C ALA A 44 8.90 -22.96 3.27
N HIS A 45 9.84 -22.02 3.31
CA HIS A 45 11.13 -22.19 4.01
C HIS A 45 10.98 -22.33 5.51
N GLN A 46 9.86 -21.90 6.08
CA GLN A 46 9.55 -22.03 7.50
C GLN A 46 8.69 -23.27 7.81
N GLY A 47 8.43 -24.11 6.81
CA GLY A 47 7.60 -25.31 6.95
C GLY A 47 6.12 -25.04 7.16
N LEU A 48 5.66 -23.82 6.88
CA LEU A 48 4.25 -23.43 7.01
C LEU A 48 3.48 -23.77 5.73
N HIS A 49 2.26 -24.23 5.90
CA HIS A 49 1.35 -24.61 4.84
C HIS A 49 0.10 -23.73 4.82
N ARG A 50 -0.74 -23.89 3.81
CA ARG A 50 -2.04 -23.23 3.71
C ARG A 50 -2.89 -23.52 4.96
N GLY A 51 -3.44 -22.47 5.55
CA GLY A 51 -4.22 -22.53 6.78
C GLY A 51 -3.40 -22.42 8.07
N ASP A 52 -2.06 -22.53 7.96
CA ASP A 52 -1.21 -22.33 9.12
C ASP A 52 -1.14 -20.85 9.50
N THR A 53 -0.92 -20.60 10.78
CA THR A 53 -0.82 -19.25 11.32
C THR A 53 0.62 -18.97 11.71
N PHE A 54 1.15 -17.90 11.15
CA PHE A 54 2.44 -17.35 11.54
C PHE A 54 2.28 -16.43 12.74
N HIS A 55 3.12 -16.60 13.74
CA HIS A 55 3.13 -15.82 14.97
C HIS A 55 4.45 -15.07 15.13
N TRP A 56 4.40 -13.84 15.60
CA TRP A 56 5.57 -13.10 16.03
C TRP A 56 5.29 -12.36 17.33
N ASN A 57 6.29 -12.32 18.21
CA ASN A 57 6.18 -11.65 19.48
C ASN A 57 6.78 -10.24 19.39
N VAL A 58 6.09 -9.28 19.98
CA VAL A 58 6.57 -7.92 20.15
C VAL A 58 6.71 -7.67 21.64
N PHE A 59 7.93 -7.31 22.04
CA PHE A 59 8.25 -7.00 23.43
C PHE A 59 8.12 -5.48 23.61
N SER A 60 7.34 -5.07 24.61
CA SER A 60 7.32 -3.66 25.02
C SER A 60 8.48 -3.40 25.99
N ASP A 61 8.90 -2.17 26.04
CA ASP A 61 9.84 -1.71 27.04
C ASP A 61 9.18 -1.68 28.43
N VAL A 62 10.00 -1.60 29.49
CA VAL A 62 9.50 -1.46 30.86
C VAL A 62 8.82 -0.09 31.04
N SER A 63 7.74 -0.08 31.79
CA SER A 63 6.92 1.12 31.97
C SER A 63 7.55 2.18 32.87
N THR A 64 8.50 1.78 33.71
CA THR A 64 9.20 2.66 34.65
C THR A 64 10.70 2.57 34.48
N GLN A 65 11.36 3.71 34.49
CA GLN A 65 12.82 3.76 34.42
C GLN A 65 13.44 3.37 35.76
N GLY A 66 14.67 2.84 35.71
CA GLY A 66 15.46 2.62 36.91
C GLY A 66 15.68 3.94 37.70
N THR A 67 15.57 3.86 38.99
CA THR A 67 15.75 5.01 39.91
C THR A 67 16.99 4.79 40.79
N THR A 68 17.48 5.87 41.39
CA THR A 68 18.56 5.79 42.38
C THR A 68 18.10 4.95 43.56
N LEU A 69 18.90 3.98 43.94
CA LEU A 69 18.59 3.07 45.04
C LEU A 69 18.97 3.73 46.38
N VAL A 70 18.14 3.50 47.37
CA VAL A 70 18.40 3.86 48.77
C VAL A 70 18.68 2.56 49.51
N GLU A 71 19.74 2.50 50.29
CA GLU A 71 20.25 1.28 50.96
C GLU A 71 19.19 0.57 51.82
N THR A 72 18.23 1.31 52.36
CA THR A 72 17.16 0.77 53.19
C THR A 72 15.90 0.32 52.43
N ASN A 73 15.81 0.59 51.13
CA ASN A 73 14.62 0.32 50.35
C ASN A 73 14.81 -0.95 49.47
N THR A 74 13.72 -1.68 49.30
CA THR A 74 13.68 -2.82 48.34
C THR A 74 13.85 -2.29 46.90
N VAL A 75 14.60 -2.99 46.09
CA VAL A 75 14.76 -2.69 44.66
C VAL A 75 13.37 -2.73 44.00
N PRO A 76 12.98 -1.67 43.27
CA PRO A 76 11.70 -1.68 42.56
C PRO A 76 11.68 -2.76 41.48
N GLU A 77 10.62 -3.53 41.44
CA GLU A 77 10.39 -4.56 40.44
C GLU A 77 9.43 -4.03 39.39
N THR A 78 9.77 -4.20 38.11
CA THR A 78 8.95 -3.81 36.98
C THR A 78 8.79 -4.97 36.00
N SER A 79 7.67 -5.05 35.34
CA SER A 79 7.40 -6.06 34.31
C SER A 79 7.33 -5.40 32.92
N PHE A 80 7.66 -6.17 31.90
CA PHE A 80 7.43 -5.79 30.52
C PHE A 80 6.22 -6.58 29.96
N THR A 81 5.62 -6.07 28.89
CA THR A 81 4.47 -6.70 28.24
C THR A 81 4.92 -7.36 26.94
N ILE A 82 4.42 -8.55 26.69
CA ILE A 82 4.62 -9.25 25.42
C ILE A 82 3.28 -9.26 24.70
N SER A 83 3.25 -8.74 23.48
CA SER A 83 2.11 -8.87 22.58
C SER A 83 2.46 -9.78 21.41
N GLN A 84 1.46 -10.51 20.89
CA GLN A 84 1.63 -11.42 19.78
C GLN A 84 0.86 -10.93 18.57
N GLY A 85 1.55 -10.73 17.46
CA GLY A 85 0.93 -10.57 16.15
C GLY A 85 0.73 -11.92 15.47
N THR A 86 -0.36 -12.05 14.72
CA THR A 86 -0.70 -13.29 14.00
C THR A 86 -1.06 -13.00 12.55
N MET A 87 -0.69 -13.91 11.65
CA MET A 87 -1.05 -13.85 10.23
C MET A 87 -1.36 -15.26 9.74
N THR A 88 -2.53 -15.45 9.17
CA THR A 88 -2.95 -16.74 8.61
C THR A 88 -2.71 -16.79 7.11
N ILE A 89 -2.14 -17.90 6.64
CA ILE A 89 -1.87 -18.13 5.22
C ILE A 89 -3.18 -18.51 4.54
N THR A 90 -3.61 -17.69 3.59
CA THR A 90 -4.83 -17.90 2.80
C THR A 90 -4.49 -18.17 1.33
N GLU A 91 -5.41 -18.82 0.64
CA GLU A 91 -5.30 -19.06 -0.79
C GLU A 91 -6.09 -18.01 -1.57
N ALA A 92 -5.49 -17.48 -2.62
CA ALA A 92 -6.16 -16.63 -3.59
C ALA A 92 -5.91 -17.16 -5.01
N GLY A 93 -6.92 -17.11 -5.86
CA GLY A 93 -6.79 -17.57 -7.24
C GLY A 93 -7.88 -17.02 -8.14
N ASN A 94 -7.59 -17.00 -9.44
CA ASN A 94 -8.53 -16.65 -10.48
C ASN A 94 -8.31 -17.56 -11.69
N SER A 95 -9.36 -17.79 -12.49
CA SER A 95 -9.28 -18.61 -13.69
C SER A 95 -10.10 -18.00 -14.82
N VAL A 96 -9.61 -18.17 -16.05
CA VAL A 96 -10.32 -17.80 -17.27
C VAL A 96 -10.47 -19.06 -18.13
N PRO A 97 -11.62 -19.74 -18.08
CA PRO A 97 -11.88 -20.89 -18.95
C PRO A 97 -12.16 -20.42 -20.39
N TRP A 98 -11.79 -21.24 -21.37
CA TRP A 98 -12.12 -21.05 -22.78
C TRP A 98 -12.58 -22.37 -23.42
N THR A 99 -13.26 -22.26 -24.55
CA THR A 99 -13.75 -23.42 -25.29
C THR A 99 -12.77 -23.84 -26.36
N GLY A 100 -12.72 -25.15 -26.71
CA GLY A 100 -11.90 -25.66 -27.82
C GLY A 100 -12.24 -24.99 -29.14
N LYS A 101 -13.51 -24.67 -29.39
CA LYS A 101 -13.94 -23.93 -30.59
C LYS A 101 -13.28 -22.54 -30.71
N LEU A 102 -13.08 -21.86 -29.59
CA LEU A 102 -12.38 -20.56 -29.57
C LEU A 102 -10.89 -20.77 -29.89
N ASP A 103 -10.26 -21.83 -29.38
CA ASP A 103 -8.85 -22.12 -29.61
C ASP A 103 -8.61 -22.49 -31.08
N ASP A 104 -9.49 -23.32 -31.68
CA ASP A 104 -9.40 -23.76 -33.07
C ASP A 104 -9.65 -22.63 -34.09
N LEU A 105 -10.55 -21.70 -33.80
CA LEU A 105 -10.94 -20.63 -34.72
C LEU A 105 -10.19 -19.30 -34.47
N SER A 106 -9.40 -19.19 -33.42
CA SER A 106 -8.65 -17.99 -33.11
C SER A 106 -7.34 -17.90 -33.92
N GLU A 107 -7.09 -16.76 -34.52
CA GLU A 107 -5.79 -16.47 -35.17
C GLU A 107 -4.69 -16.14 -34.16
N GLN A 108 -5.05 -15.86 -32.91
CA GLN A 108 -4.11 -15.59 -31.82
C GLN A 108 -4.08 -16.75 -30.81
N PRO A 109 -2.93 -17.06 -30.24
CA PRO A 109 -2.80 -18.15 -29.27
C PRO A 109 -3.57 -17.79 -27.97
N VAL A 110 -4.77 -18.36 -27.81
CA VAL A 110 -5.68 -18.11 -26.69
C VAL A 110 -5.00 -18.35 -25.34
N ALA A 111 -4.25 -19.44 -25.23
CA ALA A 111 -3.52 -19.80 -24.03
C ALA A 111 -2.48 -18.73 -23.62
N GLU A 112 -1.81 -18.09 -24.60
CA GLU A 112 -0.84 -17.03 -24.33
C GLU A 112 -1.53 -15.75 -23.83
N VAL A 113 -2.64 -15.38 -24.46
CA VAL A 113 -3.45 -14.22 -24.07
C VAL A 113 -3.96 -14.40 -22.65
N VAL A 114 -4.57 -15.53 -22.34
CA VAL A 114 -5.10 -15.87 -21.01
C VAL A 114 -3.97 -15.85 -19.97
N ARG A 115 -2.82 -16.42 -20.28
CA ARG A 115 -1.67 -16.40 -19.36
C ARG A 115 -1.19 -14.98 -19.05
N LYS A 116 -1.14 -14.08 -20.03
CA LYS A 116 -0.78 -12.67 -19.84
C LYS A 116 -1.81 -11.94 -18.98
N VAL A 117 -3.10 -12.17 -19.22
CA VAL A 117 -4.20 -11.58 -18.44
C VAL A 117 -4.14 -12.04 -16.98
N LEU A 118 -4.01 -13.35 -16.73
CA LEU A 118 -3.92 -13.89 -15.38
C LEU A 118 -2.66 -13.45 -14.64
N LYS A 119 -1.54 -13.29 -15.33
CA LYS A 119 -0.32 -12.74 -14.73
C LYS A 119 -0.52 -11.30 -14.25
N ASN A 120 -1.24 -10.48 -15.01
CA ASN A 120 -1.55 -9.11 -14.61
C ASN A 120 -2.58 -9.06 -13.47
N ASP A 121 -3.57 -9.95 -13.51
CA ASP A 121 -4.57 -10.08 -12.45
C ASP A 121 -3.91 -10.46 -11.12
N ALA A 122 -3.03 -11.46 -11.11
CA ALA A 122 -2.28 -11.85 -9.92
C ALA A 122 -1.47 -10.70 -9.33
N LYS A 123 -0.79 -9.90 -10.16
CA LYS A 123 -0.06 -8.72 -9.70
C LYS A 123 -0.98 -7.70 -9.01
N LYS A 124 -2.13 -7.43 -9.61
CA LYS A 124 -3.13 -6.52 -9.02
C LYS A 124 -3.70 -7.06 -7.71
N ALA A 125 -4.00 -8.35 -7.65
CA ALA A 125 -4.52 -8.98 -6.45
C ALA A 125 -3.55 -8.83 -5.28
N PHE A 126 -2.27 -9.13 -5.48
CA PHE A 126 -1.25 -8.93 -4.44
C PHE A 126 -1.11 -7.47 -4.01
N ASP A 127 -1.16 -6.54 -4.95
CA ASP A 127 -1.07 -5.11 -4.61
C ASP A 127 -2.30 -4.62 -3.85
N THR A 128 -3.49 -5.11 -4.21
CA THR A 128 -4.74 -4.80 -3.50
C THR A 128 -4.72 -5.35 -2.07
N LEU A 129 -4.22 -6.57 -1.88
CA LEU A 129 -4.07 -7.16 -0.55
C LEU A 129 -3.07 -6.36 0.30
N ALA A 130 -1.94 -5.95 -0.28
CA ALA A 130 -0.98 -5.09 0.40
C ALA A 130 -1.60 -3.72 0.76
N ALA A 131 -2.27 -3.06 -0.17
CA ALA A 131 -2.95 -1.78 0.07
C ALA A 131 -4.01 -1.87 1.18
N ALA A 132 -4.73 -2.99 1.25
CA ALA A 132 -5.72 -3.22 2.31
C ALA A 132 -5.07 -3.24 3.70
N GLN A 133 -3.86 -3.80 3.84
CA GLN A 133 -3.13 -3.81 5.11
C GLN A 133 -2.64 -2.42 5.52
N PHE A 134 -2.14 -1.63 4.58
CA PHE A 134 -1.80 -0.22 4.85
C PHE A 134 -3.03 0.57 5.31
N ASN A 135 -4.18 0.37 4.67
CA ASN A 135 -5.43 1.01 5.06
C ASN A 135 -6.00 0.50 6.40
N ALA A 136 -5.62 -0.70 6.84
CA ALA A 136 -6.01 -1.26 8.13
C ALA A 136 -5.15 -0.75 9.29
N CYS A 137 -4.10 0.05 9.04
CA CYS A 137 -3.29 0.65 10.09
C CYS A 137 -4.17 1.46 11.04
N ALA A 138 -4.07 1.14 12.34
CA ALA A 138 -4.85 1.81 13.38
C ALA A 138 -4.36 3.23 13.66
N LEU A 139 -3.05 3.47 13.56
CA LEU A 139 -2.46 4.78 13.81
C LEU A 139 -2.69 5.70 12.61
N ARG A 140 -3.41 6.79 12.82
CA ARG A 140 -3.81 7.74 11.79
C ARG A 140 -3.59 9.17 12.22
N VAL A 141 -3.17 9.99 11.29
CA VAL A 141 -3.04 11.43 11.47
C VAL A 141 -4.13 12.08 10.63
N VAL A 142 -4.97 12.88 11.26
CA VAL A 142 -6.07 13.59 10.61
C VAL A 142 -6.00 15.08 10.92
N PRO A 143 -6.44 15.97 10.02
CA PRO A 143 -6.56 17.40 10.32
C PRO A 143 -7.50 17.63 11.51
N THR A 144 -7.14 18.53 12.40
CA THR A 144 -7.92 18.81 13.61
C THR A 144 -9.25 19.48 13.28
N ALA A 145 -9.26 20.35 12.27
CA ALA A 145 -10.47 21.03 11.81
C ALA A 145 -10.44 21.22 10.29
N GLY A 146 -11.62 21.28 9.66
CA GLY A 146 -11.75 21.39 8.20
C GLY A 146 -11.19 22.67 7.58
N THR A 147 -11.03 23.72 8.36
CA THR A 147 -10.42 25.00 7.96
C THR A 147 -8.96 25.13 8.36
N SER A 148 -8.45 24.23 9.21
CA SER A 148 -7.05 24.25 9.64
C SER A 148 -6.17 23.54 8.63
N THR A 149 -5.21 24.25 8.08
CA THR A 149 -4.21 23.71 7.16
C THR A 149 -2.96 23.19 7.85
N THR A 150 -2.78 23.49 9.14
CA THR A 150 -1.53 23.22 9.88
C THR A 150 -1.71 22.33 11.09
N ALA A 151 -2.91 22.26 11.69
CA ALA A 151 -3.14 21.47 12.90
C ALA A 151 -3.54 20.04 12.57
N LEU A 152 -2.76 19.08 13.07
CA LEU A 152 -3.01 17.65 12.94
C LEU A 152 -3.26 17.01 14.30
N THR A 153 -4.14 16.01 14.32
CA THR A 153 -4.40 15.19 15.51
C THR A 153 -4.07 13.75 15.20
N LEU A 154 -3.32 13.11 16.08
CA LEU A 154 -3.03 11.69 16.03
C LEU A 154 -4.20 10.93 16.66
N THR A 155 -4.75 10.00 15.92
CA THR A 155 -5.93 9.23 16.34
C THR A 155 -5.75 7.74 16.09
N THR A 156 -6.62 6.93 16.69
CA THR A 156 -6.71 5.49 16.45
C THR A 156 -7.97 5.20 15.66
N ASN A 157 -7.82 4.60 14.48
CA ASN A 157 -8.91 4.20 13.58
C ASN A 157 -9.84 5.33 13.07
N THR A 158 -9.55 6.59 13.36
CA THR A 158 -10.36 7.71 12.86
C THR A 158 -10.03 8.01 11.41
N ALA A 159 -11.03 8.21 10.58
CA ALA A 159 -10.88 8.63 9.19
C ALA A 159 -11.15 10.14 9.06
N CYS A 160 -10.60 10.76 8.01
CA CYS A 160 -11.00 12.11 7.62
C CYS A 160 -12.49 12.13 7.25
N THR A 161 -13.18 13.17 7.71
CA THR A 161 -14.57 13.46 7.39
C THR A 161 -14.66 14.67 6.46
N LEU A 162 -15.85 14.99 5.96
CA LEU A 162 -16.06 16.20 5.17
C LEU A 162 -15.75 17.49 5.95
N THR A 163 -15.82 17.43 7.28
CA THR A 163 -15.55 18.58 8.14
C THR A 163 -14.08 18.81 8.43
N ASN A 164 -13.25 17.79 8.33
CA ASN A 164 -11.80 17.85 8.54
C ASN A 164 -10.98 17.44 7.32
N ASN A 165 -11.57 17.51 6.13
CA ASN A 165 -10.90 17.22 4.86
C ASN A 165 -10.28 18.51 4.31
N VAL A 166 -8.99 18.69 4.47
CA VAL A 166 -8.20 19.84 3.99
C VAL A 166 -7.18 19.40 2.94
N ALA A 167 -6.73 20.33 2.11
CA ALA A 167 -5.70 20.08 1.12
C ALA A 167 -4.37 19.68 1.79
N PHE A 168 -3.68 18.72 1.20
CA PHE A 168 -2.39 18.26 1.70
C PHE A 168 -1.28 19.26 1.36
N GLN A 169 -0.56 19.72 2.37
CA GLN A 169 0.44 20.79 2.28
C GLN A 169 1.75 20.38 2.94
N LYS A 170 2.82 21.16 2.73
CA LYS A 170 4.16 20.93 3.30
C LYS A 170 4.16 20.88 4.83
N GLU A 171 3.33 21.69 5.48
CA GLU A 171 3.26 21.71 6.95
C GLU A 171 2.71 20.39 7.51
N HIS A 172 1.79 19.74 6.80
CA HIS A 172 1.30 18.40 7.16
C HIS A 172 2.42 17.36 7.09
N VAL A 173 3.28 17.44 6.06
CA VAL A 173 4.43 16.52 5.93
C VAL A 173 5.39 16.69 7.09
N LYS A 174 5.73 17.93 7.44
CA LYS A 174 6.62 18.23 8.60
C LYS A 174 6.03 17.65 9.88
N LEU A 175 4.78 17.97 10.21
CA LEU A 175 4.12 17.49 11.42
C LEU A 175 4.01 15.96 11.49
N ILE A 176 3.80 15.29 10.36
CA ILE A 176 3.78 13.82 10.31
C ILE A 176 5.17 13.25 10.61
N VAL A 177 6.22 13.80 9.99
CA VAL A 177 7.60 13.36 10.23
C VAL A 177 8.01 13.60 11.67
N ASP A 178 7.72 14.78 12.22
CA ASP A 178 7.99 15.11 13.63
C ASP A 178 7.30 14.12 14.57
N THR A 179 6.01 13.87 14.35
CA THR A 179 5.23 12.88 15.13
C THR A 179 5.83 11.47 15.06
N MET A 180 6.32 11.07 13.90
CA MET A 180 6.95 9.76 13.74
C MET A 180 8.28 9.68 14.48
N LYS A 181 9.10 10.72 14.40
CA LYS A 181 10.39 10.79 15.12
C LYS A 181 10.22 10.87 16.64
N GLU A 182 9.30 11.68 17.13
CA GLU A 182 8.97 11.77 18.56
C GLU A 182 8.49 10.45 19.17
N ARG A 183 7.85 9.61 18.36
CA ARG A 183 7.40 8.27 18.76
C ARG A 183 8.45 7.17 18.55
N ASN A 184 9.65 7.53 18.15
CA ASN A 184 10.72 6.58 17.83
C ASN A 184 10.31 5.52 16.80
N ILE A 185 9.47 5.88 15.81
CA ILE A 185 9.13 4.99 14.72
C ILE A 185 10.35 4.91 13.80
N PRO A 186 10.89 3.71 13.55
CA PRO A 186 12.08 3.56 12.73
C PRO A 186 11.82 4.02 11.29
N ALA A 187 12.79 4.69 10.70
CA ALA A 187 12.77 5.05 9.29
C ALA A 187 12.82 3.79 8.40
N TYR A 188 12.29 3.88 7.19
CA TYR A 188 12.28 2.75 6.26
C TYR A 188 13.68 2.47 5.68
N ALA A 189 14.40 3.52 5.34
CA ALA A 189 15.78 3.42 4.85
C ALA A 189 16.56 4.67 5.27
N ASP A 190 17.77 4.50 5.79
CA ASP A 190 18.62 5.56 6.34
C ASP A 190 17.88 6.38 7.40
N ASP A 191 17.53 7.62 7.14
CA ASP A 191 16.68 8.47 8.01
C ASP A 191 15.41 8.93 7.28
N ASP A 192 15.05 8.25 6.20
CA ASP A 192 13.97 8.65 5.30
C ASP A 192 12.69 7.84 5.53
N TYR A 193 11.55 8.55 5.44
CA TYR A 193 10.21 7.98 5.40
C TYR A 193 9.64 8.09 3.99
N TYR A 194 8.89 7.07 3.57
CA TYR A 194 8.24 7.04 2.27
C TYR A 194 6.75 7.31 2.38
N ALA A 195 6.23 8.12 1.47
CA ALA A 195 4.81 8.42 1.38
C ALA A 195 4.24 7.97 0.03
N LEU A 196 3.07 7.34 0.08
CA LEU A 196 2.32 6.92 -1.10
C LEU A 196 0.99 7.66 -1.15
N ALA A 197 0.72 8.35 -2.24
CA ALA A 197 -0.55 9.03 -2.44
C ALA A 197 -0.93 9.09 -3.93
N TRP A 198 -2.19 9.39 -4.20
CA TRP A 198 -2.66 9.62 -5.55
C TRP A 198 -2.06 10.91 -6.15
N PRO A 199 -1.90 10.99 -7.48
CA PRO A 199 -1.41 12.20 -8.15
C PRO A 199 -2.19 13.47 -7.80
N THR A 200 -3.48 13.35 -7.57
CA THR A 200 -4.35 14.46 -7.15
C THR A 200 -4.01 15.00 -5.78
N THR A 201 -3.65 14.12 -4.83
CA THR A 201 -3.20 14.51 -3.49
C THR A 201 -1.82 15.19 -3.55
N TRP A 202 -0.90 14.68 -4.38
CA TRP A 202 0.40 15.29 -4.56
C TRP A 202 0.36 16.66 -5.27
N ARG A 203 -0.70 16.95 -6.03
CA ARG A 203 -0.82 18.22 -6.75
C ARG A 203 -0.79 19.40 -5.79
N THR A 204 -1.62 19.39 -4.77
CA THR A 204 -1.70 20.48 -3.79
C THR A 204 -0.38 20.70 -3.03
N LEU A 205 0.34 19.62 -2.71
CA LEU A 205 1.67 19.72 -2.13
C LEU A 205 2.69 20.32 -3.12
N LYS A 206 2.64 19.93 -4.39
CA LYS A 206 3.52 20.49 -5.41
C LYS A 206 3.30 21.98 -5.62
N ASP A 207 2.05 22.41 -5.70
CA ASP A 207 1.68 23.82 -5.82
C ASP A 207 2.23 24.63 -4.64
N ASP A 208 2.18 24.09 -3.43
CA ASP A 208 2.72 24.72 -2.23
C ASP A 208 4.26 24.78 -2.23
N LEU A 209 4.94 23.77 -2.78
CA LEU A 209 6.39 23.75 -2.93
C LEU A 209 6.88 24.65 -4.09
N GLU A 210 6.13 24.76 -5.17
CA GLU A 210 6.44 25.61 -6.29
C GLU A 210 6.45 27.08 -5.87
N SER A 211 5.51 27.51 -5.05
CA SER A 211 5.48 28.87 -4.52
C SER A 211 6.74 29.23 -3.73
N ILE A 212 7.32 28.28 -2.99
CA ILE A 212 8.59 28.49 -2.26
C ILE A 212 9.76 28.55 -3.23
N LYS A 213 9.80 27.68 -4.23
CA LYS A 213 10.87 27.64 -5.21
C LYS A 213 10.98 28.94 -6.00
N GLN A 214 9.86 29.56 -6.31
CA GLN A 214 9.80 30.86 -6.98
C GLN A 214 10.45 31.98 -6.17
N TYR A 215 10.38 31.91 -4.83
CA TYR A 215 11.03 32.91 -3.96
C TYR A 215 12.51 32.65 -3.69
N VAL A 216 12.97 31.41 -3.87
CA VAL A 216 14.37 31.01 -3.56
C VAL A 216 15.24 30.98 -4.81
N ASP A 217 14.65 30.94 -6.00
CA ASP A 217 15.40 30.91 -7.25
C ASP A 217 15.94 32.32 -7.57
N PRO A 218 17.28 32.54 -7.49
CA PRO A 218 17.87 33.86 -7.74
C PRO A 218 17.76 34.34 -9.21
N GLY A 219 17.26 33.48 -10.10
CA GLY A 219 16.96 33.82 -11.50
C GLY A 219 15.61 34.50 -11.70
N PHE A 220 14.75 34.51 -10.69
CA PHE A 220 13.46 35.19 -10.73
C PHE A 220 13.63 36.63 -10.26
N GLN A 221 14.29 37.46 -11.06
CA GLN A 221 14.21 38.92 -10.88
C GLN A 221 12.84 39.37 -11.38
N MET A 222 12.04 39.94 -10.47
CA MET A 222 10.86 40.68 -10.86
C MET A 222 11.27 41.82 -11.83
N ILE A 223 10.78 41.73 -13.04
CA ILE A 223 10.79 42.83 -14.00
C ILE A 223 9.61 43.74 -13.66
#